data_bd05351ed83566d748de015f051a2b08
#
_entry.id   bd05351ed83566d748de015f051a2b08
#
_cell.length_a   1.000
_cell.length_b   1.000
_cell.length_c   1.000
_cell.angle_alpha   90.00
_cell.angle_beta   90.00
_cell.angle_gamma   90.00
#
_symmetry.space_group_name_H-M   'P 1'
#
loop_
_entity.id
_entity.type
_entity.pdbx_description
1 polymer ?
#
loop_
_entity_poly.entity_id
_entity_poly.type
_entity_poly.pdbx_seq_one_letter_code
_entity_poly.pdbx_strand_id
1 'polypeptide(L)'
;MVTKKELANGVTLTVLPTTQFKTTRIVLNFIAPLAAATITQRSLLASLLETNSQDYPTQADLAAKLSALYGANFGISVSKRGNVHVFSVVMTVVNDKFLPGATTVLTEGLAFLKQVLWRPNVTASRFDAATFNREKTNMQAYLASVYDNKQAYASLQLQELYFKNSTAQRVPSFGNEADLQAITASSLYTYYQQMLAQDQVAITVLGDVDAEQVTALLTDLPLTARTADTTDLFYQQPAISSVVEKTDIQPTNQAKLNLAYQVPTYYYQPNYYALLMANGIFGGSPMSLLFTNVRERASLAYYASSSYDAFRGLITVQTGIDAANVAQVKQIIATQLATLQAGEFSNELLAQTKATLKNQYITGLDSAGYLTSQELVQQLVPASAVATEEFIAQLTAVTKEQIVAAAQTIKLQAVYFLSSQEAGK
;
A
#
# COMPACT_ATOMS: atom_id res chain seq x y z
N MET A 1 -22.63 -9.35 13.38
CA MET A 1 -21.82 -8.57 14.35
C MET A 1 -20.37 -8.91 14.11
N VAL A 2 -19.46 -7.93 14.10
CA VAL A 2 -18.02 -8.18 13.95
C VAL A 2 -17.51 -8.98 15.14
N THR A 3 -16.74 -10.04 14.87
CA THR A 3 -16.12 -10.86 15.91
C THR A 3 -14.62 -10.69 15.87
N LYS A 4 -14.03 -10.25 16.99
CA LYS A 4 -12.56 -10.14 17.15
C LYS A 4 -12.10 -11.15 18.22
N LYS A 5 -11.03 -11.89 17.89
CA LYS A 5 -10.49 -12.92 18.77
C LYS A 5 -8.96 -12.95 18.67
N GLU A 6 -8.29 -13.08 19.79
CA GLU A 6 -6.88 -13.43 19.84
C GLU A 6 -6.76 -14.97 19.81
N LEU A 7 -6.16 -15.52 18.74
CA LEU A 7 -5.95 -16.98 18.60
C LEU A 7 -4.69 -17.42 19.37
N ALA A 8 -3.69 -16.57 19.41
CA ALA A 8 -2.48 -16.69 20.22
C ALA A 8 -1.89 -15.29 20.41
N ASN A 9 -0.98 -15.09 21.36
CA ASN A 9 -0.31 -13.80 21.53
C ASN A 9 0.30 -13.35 20.19
N GLY A 10 -0.06 -12.14 19.72
CA GLY A 10 0.36 -11.61 18.44
C GLY A 10 -0.30 -12.25 17.21
N VAL A 11 -1.37 -13.03 17.38
CA VAL A 11 -2.20 -13.60 16.30
C VAL A 11 -3.65 -13.21 16.53
N THR A 12 -4.16 -12.30 15.71
CA THR A 12 -5.54 -11.82 15.81
C THR A 12 -6.39 -12.32 14.64
N LEU A 13 -7.65 -12.64 14.94
CA LEU A 13 -8.68 -12.94 13.96
C LEU A 13 -9.80 -11.90 14.06
N THR A 14 -10.17 -11.32 12.92
CA THR A 14 -11.40 -10.54 12.78
C THR A 14 -12.30 -11.19 11.74
N VAL A 15 -13.52 -11.53 12.11
CA VAL A 15 -14.56 -11.97 11.19
C VAL A 15 -15.53 -10.81 10.97
N LEU A 16 -15.71 -10.44 9.70
CA LEU A 16 -16.60 -9.38 9.22
C LEU A 16 -17.80 -10.01 8.49
N PRO A 17 -18.85 -10.46 9.19
CA PRO A 17 -20.01 -11.09 8.55
C PRO A 17 -20.78 -10.07 7.72
N THR A 18 -21.00 -10.37 6.45
CA THR A 18 -21.79 -9.55 5.54
C THR A 18 -22.38 -10.37 4.41
N THR A 19 -23.62 -10.07 4.03
CA THR A 19 -24.32 -10.66 2.88
C THR A 19 -24.13 -9.85 1.61
N GLN A 20 -23.35 -8.76 1.65
CA GLN A 20 -23.13 -7.85 0.53
C GLN A 20 -22.41 -8.53 -0.65
N PHE A 21 -21.53 -9.50 -0.37
CA PHE A 21 -20.72 -10.18 -1.37
C PHE A 21 -21.15 -11.65 -1.54
N LYS A 22 -21.08 -12.14 -2.79
CA LYS A 22 -21.27 -13.57 -3.10
C LYS A 22 -20.02 -14.41 -2.84
N THR A 23 -18.95 -13.79 -2.41
CA THR A 23 -17.67 -14.43 -2.13
C THR A 23 -17.28 -14.22 -0.68
N THR A 24 -16.44 -15.13 -0.18
CA THR A 24 -15.74 -14.97 1.10
C THR A 24 -14.28 -14.60 0.81
N ARG A 25 -13.83 -13.51 1.41
CA ARG A 25 -12.46 -13.05 1.30
C ARG A 25 -11.72 -13.33 2.60
N ILE A 26 -10.58 -13.99 2.47
CA ILE A 26 -9.68 -14.37 3.55
C ILE A 26 -8.37 -13.63 3.34
N VAL A 27 -7.89 -12.91 4.35
CA VAL A 27 -6.62 -12.16 4.30
C VAL A 27 -5.81 -12.53 5.53
N LEU A 28 -4.57 -12.99 5.31
CA LEU A 28 -3.56 -13.16 6.36
C LEU A 28 -2.47 -12.13 6.14
N ASN A 29 -2.31 -11.22 7.08
CA ASN A 29 -1.25 -10.21 7.04
C ASN A 29 -0.15 -10.60 8.04
N PHE A 30 1.06 -10.85 7.55
CA PHE A 30 2.26 -11.01 8.36
C PHE A 30 2.95 -9.65 8.45
N ILE A 31 3.05 -9.10 9.63
CA ILE A 31 3.47 -7.72 9.90
C ILE A 31 4.79 -7.75 10.66
N ALA A 32 5.81 -7.11 10.11
CA ALA A 32 7.13 -6.99 10.72
C ALA A 32 7.62 -5.55 10.73
N PRO A 33 8.56 -5.17 11.60
CA PRO A 33 9.28 -3.91 11.48
C PRO A 33 9.88 -3.76 10.09
N LEU A 34 9.82 -2.55 9.55
CA LEU A 34 10.40 -2.25 8.25
C LEU A 34 11.94 -2.24 8.34
N ALA A 35 12.58 -3.24 7.77
CA ALA A 35 14.02 -3.37 7.74
C ALA A 35 14.54 -3.53 6.30
N ALA A 36 15.50 -2.71 5.88
CA ALA A 36 16.05 -2.75 4.53
C ALA A 36 16.51 -4.16 4.13
N ALA A 37 17.14 -4.88 5.05
CA ALA A 37 17.68 -6.22 4.81
C ALA A 37 16.61 -7.28 4.47
N THR A 38 15.34 -7.07 4.85
CA THR A 38 14.28 -8.07 4.67
C THR A 38 13.29 -7.72 3.56
N ILE A 39 13.27 -6.48 3.07
CA ILE A 39 12.29 -6.03 2.06
C ILE A 39 12.34 -6.92 0.81
N THR A 40 13.53 -7.09 0.22
CA THR A 40 13.72 -7.88 -1.01
C THR A 40 13.43 -9.35 -0.79
N GLN A 41 13.80 -9.90 0.39
CA GLN A 41 13.48 -11.28 0.77
C GLN A 41 11.98 -11.52 0.82
N ARG A 42 11.21 -10.60 1.45
CA ARG A 42 9.73 -10.70 1.53
C ARG A 42 9.10 -10.66 0.14
N SER A 43 9.59 -9.81 -0.74
CA SER A 43 9.06 -9.70 -2.09
C SER A 43 9.33 -10.96 -2.93
N LEU A 44 10.56 -11.49 -2.90
CA LEU A 44 10.88 -12.75 -3.58
C LEU A 44 10.12 -13.94 -2.98
N LEU A 45 9.95 -13.98 -1.65
CA LEU A 45 9.19 -15.01 -0.97
C LEU A 45 7.71 -14.99 -1.41
N ALA A 46 7.12 -13.80 -1.56
CA ALA A 46 5.75 -13.67 -2.06
C ALA A 46 5.58 -14.33 -3.43
N SER A 47 6.43 -13.97 -4.40
CA SER A 47 6.40 -14.57 -5.74
C SER A 47 6.59 -16.10 -5.70
N LEU A 48 7.47 -16.57 -4.82
CA LEU A 48 7.79 -17.99 -4.75
C LEU A 48 6.65 -18.82 -4.17
N LEU A 49 6.00 -18.34 -3.09
CA LEU A 49 4.85 -19.03 -2.48
C LEU A 49 3.57 -18.96 -3.35
N GLU A 50 3.45 -17.98 -4.23
CA GLU A 50 2.35 -17.93 -5.22
C GLU A 50 2.51 -18.96 -6.35
N THR A 51 3.69 -19.51 -6.52
CA THR A 51 4.00 -20.31 -7.72
C THR A 51 3.76 -21.79 -7.50
N ASN A 52 4.16 -22.34 -6.36
CA ASN A 52 3.98 -23.78 -6.06
C ASN A 52 4.10 -24.06 -4.56
N SER A 53 3.79 -25.29 -4.20
CA SER A 53 4.01 -25.84 -2.86
C SER A 53 4.39 -27.32 -2.97
N GLN A 54 4.60 -27.99 -1.84
CA GLN A 54 4.88 -29.42 -1.83
C GLN A 54 3.71 -30.24 -2.39
N ASP A 55 2.46 -29.80 -2.10
CA ASP A 55 1.24 -30.48 -2.55
C ASP A 55 0.81 -30.05 -3.96
N TYR A 56 1.28 -28.92 -4.43
CA TYR A 56 1.07 -28.37 -5.77
C TYR A 56 2.44 -28.03 -6.39
N PRO A 57 3.19 -29.05 -6.86
CA PRO A 57 4.60 -28.88 -7.22
C PRO A 57 4.84 -28.01 -8.48
N THR A 58 3.81 -27.80 -9.29
CA THR A 58 3.87 -26.92 -10.46
C THR A 58 2.83 -25.81 -10.38
N GLN A 59 3.07 -24.72 -11.10
CA GLN A 59 2.08 -23.64 -11.27
C GLN A 59 0.75 -24.14 -11.88
N ALA A 60 0.84 -25.14 -12.76
CA ALA A 60 -0.34 -25.77 -13.34
C ALA A 60 -1.18 -26.53 -12.31
N ASP A 61 -0.54 -27.26 -11.37
CA ASP A 61 -1.23 -27.97 -10.29
C ASP A 61 -1.94 -26.99 -9.36
N LEU A 62 -1.26 -25.90 -9.00
CA LEU A 62 -1.84 -24.84 -8.17
C LEU A 62 -3.03 -24.18 -8.89
N ALA A 63 -2.89 -23.84 -10.17
CA ALA A 63 -3.96 -23.25 -10.96
C ALA A 63 -5.15 -24.24 -11.14
N ALA A 64 -4.90 -25.55 -11.31
CA ALA A 64 -5.92 -26.57 -11.39
C ALA A 64 -6.72 -26.66 -10.07
N LYS A 65 -6.03 -26.58 -8.90
CA LYS A 65 -6.73 -26.54 -7.60
C LYS A 65 -7.59 -25.29 -7.45
N LEU A 66 -7.09 -24.11 -7.81
CA LEU A 66 -7.89 -22.88 -7.77
C LEU A 66 -9.11 -22.96 -8.71
N SER A 67 -8.95 -23.53 -9.90
CA SER A 67 -10.06 -23.80 -10.82
C SER A 67 -11.08 -24.76 -10.22
N ALA A 68 -10.65 -25.85 -9.56
CA ALA A 68 -11.51 -26.80 -8.87
C ALA A 68 -12.28 -26.15 -7.68
N LEU A 69 -11.73 -25.08 -7.11
CA LEU A 69 -12.39 -24.22 -6.12
C LEU A 69 -13.28 -23.15 -6.78
N TYR A 70 -13.90 -23.50 -7.91
CA TYR A 70 -14.79 -22.62 -8.68
C TYR A 70 -14.13 -21.31 -9.11
N GLY A 71 -12.86 -21.33 -9.49
CA GLY A 71 -12.10 -20.16 -9.90
C GLY A 71 -11.72 -19.26 -8.75
N ALA A 72 -11.36 -19.83 -7.61
CA ALA A 72 -10.88 -19.06 -6.47
C ALA A 72 -9.69 -18.16 -6.86
N ASN A 73 -9.68 -16.94 -6.35
CA ASN A 73 -8.57 -16.03 -6.53
C ASN A 73 -7.60 -16.17 -5.34
N PHE A 74 -6.31 -16.26 -5.64
CA PHE A 74 -5.24 -16.34 -4.66
C PHE A 74 -4.10 -15.42 -5.09
N GLY A 75 -3.50 -14.71 -4.12
CA GLY A 75 -2.37 -13.83 -4.39
C GLY A 75 -1.65 -13.42 -3.12
N ILE A 76 -0.35 -13.11 -3.26
CA ILE A 76 0.50 -12.62 -2.17
C ILE A 76 1.14 -11.30 -2.59
N SER A 77 1.13 -10.32 -1.71
CA SER A 77 1.70 -9.01 -1.98
C SER A 77 2.45 -8.47 -0.76
N VAL A 78 3.33 -7.51 -1.00
CA VAL A 78 4.06 -6.81 0.05
C VAL A 78 3.78 -5.31 -0.02
N SER A 79 3.67 -4.66 1.12
CA SER A 79 3.45 -3.22 1.19
C SER A 79 4.08 -2.61 2.44
N LYS A 80 4.41 -1.31 2.35
CA LYS A 80 4.87 -0.53 3.50
C LYS A 80 3.72 0.24 4.13
N ARG A 81 3.70 0.30 5.45
CA ARG A 81 2.82 1.15 6.24
C ARG A 81 3.67 1.85 7.30
N GLY A 82 4.15 3.07 7.02
CA GLY A 82 5.09 3.74 7.92
C GLY A 82 6.35 2.91 8.17
N ASN A 83 6.56 2.51 9.43
CA ASN A 83 7.71 1.71 9.86
C ASN A 83 7.45 0.19 9.92
N VAL A 84 6.36 -0.29 9.31
CA VAL A 84 6.10 -1.73 9.18
C VAL A 84 6.05 -2.18 7.72
N HIS A 85 6.42 -3.43 7.49
CA HIS A 85 6.32 -4.10 6.20
C HIS A 85 5.32 -5.24 6.31
N VAL A 86 4.26 -5.18 5.52
CA VAL A 86 3.14 -6.11 5.53
C VAL A 86 3.29 -7.08 4.37
N PHE A 87 3.27 -8.37 4.66
CA PHE A 87 3.19 -9.46 3.70
C PHE A 87 1.76 -10.00 3.76
N SER A 88 0.97 -9.72 2.72
CA SER A 88 -0.46 -10.01 2.67
C SER A 88 -0.74 -11.21 1.78
N VAL A 89 -1.31 -12.25 2.36
CA VAL A 89 -1.82 -13.42 1.64
C VAL A 89 -3.33 -13.27 1.53
N VAL A 90 -3.82 -13.28 0.31
CA VAL A 90 -5.23 -13.03 0.01
C VAL A 90 -5.81 -14.21 -0.75
N MET A 91 -6.94 -14.71 -0.27
CA MET A 91 -7.74 -15.68 -0.99
C MET A 91 -9.21 -15.24 -1.05
N THR A 92 -9.83 -15.39 -2.18
CA THR A 92 -11.25 -15.10 -2.36
C THR A 92 -11.91 -16.33 -3.00
N VAL A 93 -12.88 -16.89 -2.30
CA VAL A 93 -13.64 -18.07 -2.74
C VAL A 93 -15.12 -17.71 -2.91
N VAL A 94 -15.82 -18.40 -3.79
CA VAL A 94 -17.28 -18.29 -3.86
C VAL A 94 -17.89 -18.83 -2.57
N ASN A 95 -18.95 -18.21 -2.08
CA ASN A 95 -19.66 -18.72 -0.90
C ASN A 95 -20.50 -19.94 -1.27
N ASP A 96 -20.42 -20.99 -0.46
CA ASP A 96 -21.05 -22.30 -0.67
C ASP A 96 -22.56 -22.21 -0.99
N LYS A 97 -23.27 -21.25 -0.39
CA LYS A 97 -24.72 -21.08 -0.61
C LYS A 97 -25.12 -20.68 -2.04
N PHE A 98 -24.18 -20.24 -2.87
CA PHE A 98 -24.41 -19.90 -4.29
C PHE A 98 -24.05 -21.06 -5.23
N LEU A 99 -23.63 -22.20 -4.69
CA LEU A 99 -23.23 -23.37 -5.45
C LEU A 99 -24.27 -24.48 -5.38
N PRO A 100 -24.39 -25.33 -6.41
CA PRO A 100 -25.28 -26.46 -6.39
C PRO A 100 -24.76 -27.57 -5.46
N GLY A 101 -25.64 -28.16 -4.66
CA GLY A 101 -25.31 -29.28 -3.76
C GLY A 101 -24.67 -28.85 -2.44
N ALA A 102 -24.16 -29.80 -1.69
CA ALA A 102 -23.40 -29.57 -0.46
C ALA A 102 -21.93 -29.37 -0.82
N THR A 103 -21.42 -28.16 -0.71
CA THR A 103 -20.02 -27.80 -1.01
C THR A 103 -19.32 -27.36 0.27
N THR A 104 -17.98 -27.40 0.25
CA THR A 104 -17.11 -27.06 1.38
C THR A 104 -15.96 -26.14 0.92
N VAL A 105 -16.28 -25.22 0.00
CA VAL A 105 -15.27 -24.39 -0.69
C VAL A 105 -14.49 -23.52 0.29
N LEU A 106 -15.14 -22.99 1.33
CA LEU A 106 -14.44 -22.24 2.38
C LEU A 106 -13.42 -23.11 3.12
N THR A 107 -13.83 -24.32 3.53
CA THR A 107 -12.95 -25.27 4.23
C THR A 107 -11.78 -25.72 3.34
N GLU A 108 -12.06 -26.05 2.07
CA GLU A 108 -11.02 -26.42 1.12
C GLU A 108 -10.09 -25.27 0.77
N GLY A 109 -10.62 -24.04 0.70
CA GLY A 109 -9.82 -22.83 0.50
C GLY A 109 -8.85 -22.58 1.66
N LEU A 110 -9.30 -22.76 2.91
CA LEU A 110 -8.43 -22.66 4.08
C LEU A 110 -7.39 -23.80 4.12
N ALA A 111 -7.76 -25.02 3.72
CA ALA A 111 -6.82 -26.12 3.58
C ALA A 111 -5.76 -25.82 2.50
N PHE A 112 -6.16 -25.24 1.36
CA PHE A 112 -5.23 -24.77 0.32
C PHE A 112 -4.25 -23.73 0.88
N LEU A 113 -4.73 -22.70 1.59
CA LEU A 113 -3.86 -21.70 2.23
C LEU A 113 -2.87 -22.34 3.19
N LYS A 114 -3.32 -23.30 4.00
CA LYS A 114 -2.45 -24.06 4.92
C LYS A 114 -1.36 -24.81 4.18
N GLN A 115 -1.70 -25.46 3.06
CA GLN A 115 -0.74 -26.20 2.24
C GLN A 115 0.30 -25.26 1.59
N VAL A 116 -0.14 -24.15 1.00
CA VAL A 116 0.76 -23.22 0.35
C VAL A 116 1.71 -22.54 1.37
N LEU A 117 1.18 -22.10 2.51
CA LEU A 117 1.95 -21.30 3.47
C LEU A 117 2.85 -22.15 4.38
N TRP A 118 2.47 -23.39 4.72
CA TRP A 118 3.24 -24.20 5.69
C TRP A 118 3.82 -25.48 5.09
N ARG A 119 3.55 -25.74 3.80
CA ARG A 119 4.18 -26.85 3.06
C ARG A 119 4.77 -26.36 1.74
N PRO A 120 5.73 -25.38 1.82
CA PRO A 120 6.38 -24.91 0.62
C PRO A 120 7.22 -26.02 -0.04
N ASN A 121 7.52 -25.85 -1.33
CA ASN A 121 8.36 -26.79 -2.07
C ASN A 121 9.84 -26.64 -1.64
N VAL A 122 10.23 -27.41 -0.61
CA VAL A 122 11.51 -27.33 0.09
C VAL A 122 12.13 -28.70 0.24
N THR A 123 13.44 -28.80 -0.01
CA THR A 123 14.24 -30.00 0.22
C THR A 123 15.56 -29.61 0.87
N ALA A 124 15.97 -30.33 1.92
CA ALA A 124 17.22 -30.09 2.67
C ALA A 124 17.41 -28.62 3.10
N SER A 125 16.38 -28.03 3.70
CA SER A 125 16.35 -26.65 4.21
C SER A 125 16.65 -25.59 3.14
N ARG A 126 16.19 -25.80 1.91
CA ARG A 126 16.25 -24.83 0.81
C ARG A 126 15.03 -24.97 -0.09
N PHE A 127 14.56 -23.88 -0.65
CA PHE A 127 13.54 -23.89 -1.68
C PHE A 127 14.00 -24.66 -2.92
N ASP A 128 13.07 -25.27 -3.63
CA ASP A 128 13.35 -25.92 -4.90
C ASP A 128 14.16 -25.01 -5.84
N ALA A 129 15.28 -25.53 -6.35
CA ALA A 129 16.24 -24.71 -7.07
C ALA A 129 15.68 -24.18 -8.40
N ALA A 130 14.87 -24.98 -9.10
CA ALA A 130 14.31 -24.58 -10.38
C ALA A 130 13.30 -23.43 -10.20
N THR A 131 12.40 -23.56 -9.23
CA THR A 131 11.44 -22.53 -8.86
C THR A 131 12.14 -21.28 -8.34
N PHE A 132 13.08 -21.41 -7.42
CA PHE A 132 13.81 -20.27 -6.88
C PHE A 132 14.54 -19.47 -7.97
N ASN A 133 15.28 -20.14 -8.86
CA ASN A 133 16.02 -19.46 -9.92
C ASN A 133 15.08 -18.78 -10.92
N ARG A 134 13.95 -19.40 -11.28
CA ARG A 134 12.94 -18.81 -12.15
C ARG A 134 12.35 -17.55 -11.53
N GLU A 135 11.89 -17.60 -10.27
CA GLU A 135 11.27 -16.46 -9.64
C GLU A 135 12.28 -15.33 -9.33
N LYS A 136 13.53 -15.69 -9.03
CA LYS A 136 14.62 -14.70 -8.92
C LYS A 136 14.86 -13.98 -10.25
N THR A 137 14.88 -14.71 -11.37
CA THR A 137 15.02 -14.14 -12.72
C THR A 137 13.81 -13.27 -13.08
N ASN A 138 12.59 -13.74 -12.79
CA ASN A 138 11.36 -12.96 -12.99
C ASN A 138 11.39 -11.65 -12.21
N MET A 139 11.82 -11.70 -10.96
CA MET A 139 11.94 -10.51 -10.12
C MET A 139 13.03 -9.56 -10.64
N GLN A 140 14.16 -10.07 -11.13
CA GLN A 140 15.17 -9.23 -11.81
C GLN A 140 14.58 -8.50 -13.02
N ALA A 141 13.86 -9.22 -13.87
CA ALA A 141 13.20 -8.64 -15.04
C ALA A 141 12.16 -7.58 -14.64
N TYR A 142 11.37 -7.85 -13.58
CA TYR A 142 10.42 -6.88 -13.02
C TYR A 142 11.12 -5.62 -12.52
N LEU A 143 12.18 -5.77 -11.72
CA LEU A 143 12.96 -4.63 -11.21
C LEU A 143 13.54 -3.78 -12.36
N ALA A 144 14.07 -4.42 -13.40
CA ALA A 144 14.54 -3.72 -14.59
C ALA A 144 13.39 -2.96 -15.30
N SER A 145 12.22 -3.59 -15.46
CA SER A 145 11.06 -2.99 -16.14
C SER A 145 10.50 -1.75 -15.44
N VAL A 146 10.65 -1.67 -14.11
CA VAL A 146 10.23 -0.47 -13.37
C VAL A 146 11.00 0.77 -13.82
N TYR A 147 12.27 0.62 -14.21
CA TYR A 147 13.09 1.72 -14.71
C TYR A 147 12.71 2.16 -16.13
N ASP A 148 12.01 1.31 -16.90
CA ASP A 148 11.49 1.66 -18.23
C ASP A 148 10.24 2.56 -18.10
N ASN A 149 9.44 2.37 -17.06
CA ASN A 149 8.33 3.27 -16.75
C ASN A 149 8.85 4.57 -16.12
N LYS A 150 8.99 5.61 -16.92
CA LYS A 150 9.61 6.89 -16.49
C LYS A 150 8.88 7.59 -15.35
N GLN A 151 7.56 7.39 -15.18
CA GLN A 151 6.84 7.93 -14.02
C GLN A 151 7.15 7.13 -12.74
N ALA A 152 7.17 5.80 -12.82
CA ALA A 152 7.56 4.95 -11.70
C ALA A 152 9.02 5.24 -11.30
N TYR A 153 9.92 5.30 -12.27
CA TYR A 153 11.32 5.68 -12.06
C TYR A 153 11.44 7.01 -11.33
N ALA A 154 10.78 8.07 -11.83
CA ALA A 154 10.82 9.40 -11.22
C ALA A 154 10.27 9.39 -9.78
N SER A 155 9.26 8.58 -9.51
CA SER A 155 8.71 8.42 -8.15
C SER A 155 9.68 7.71 -7.21
N LEU A 156 10.39 6.70 -7.68
CA LEU A 156 11.43 6.00 -6.90
C LEU A 156 12.64 6.92 -6.64
N GLN A 157 13.06 7.70 -7.61
CA GLN A 157 14.14 8.66 -7.42
C GLN A 157 13.78 9.77 -6.42
N LEU A 158 12.52 10.26 -6.47
CA LEU A 158 12.02 11.20 -5.46
C LEU A 158 12.00 10.55 -4.07
N GLN A 159 11.56 9.29 -3.94
CA GLN A 159 11.57 8.53 -2.69
C GLN A 159 13.00 8.38 -2.16
N GLU A 160 13.95 8.03 -3.01
CA GLU A 160 15.37 7.90 -2.65
C GLU A 160 15.94 9.22 -2.14
N LEU A 161 15.61 10.31 -2.81
CA LEU A 161 16.05 11.67 -2.46
C LEU A 161 15.44 12.14 -1.13
N TYR A 162 14.14 11.96 -0.96
CA TYR A 162 13.41 12.38 0.23
C TYR A 162 13.83 11.59 1.47
N PHE A 163 13.94 10.27 1.37
CA PHE A 163 14.29 9.39 2.48
C PHE A 163 15.80 9.09 2.57
N LYS A 164 16.67 10.01 2.10
CA LYS A 164 18.13 9.78 2.07
C LYS A 164 18.74 9.34 3.40
N ASN A 165 18.12 9.74 4.53
CA ASN A 165 18.58 9.43 5.88
C ASN A 165 17.98 8.14 6.46
N SER A 166 17.11 7.42 5.73
CA SER A 166 16.49 6.18 6.17
C SER A 166 16.59 5.11 5.08
N THR A 167 17.52 4.19 5.22
CA THR A 167 17.72 3.10 4.25
C THR A 167 16.44 2.29 4.05
N ALA A 168 15.72 1.97 5.13
CA ALA A 168 14.50 1.17 5.06
C ALA A 168 13.36 1.89 4.32
N GLN A 169 13.19 3.20 4.54
CA GLN A 169 12.18 3.98 3.83
C GLN A 169 12.55 4.21 2.36
N ARG A 170 13.85 4.35 2.07
CA ARG A 170 14.38 4.61 0.74
C ARG A 170 14.20 3.44 -0.23
N VAL A 171 14.44 2.19 0.22
CA VAL A 171 14.25 0.99 -0.62
C VAL A 171 12.76 0.86 -1.00
N PRO A 172 12.39 0.59 -2.25
CA PRO A 172 11.00 0.32 -2.64
C PRO A 172 10.38 -0.86 -1.86
N SER A 173 9.05 -0.92 -1.75
CA SER A 173 8.37 -2.03 -1.03
C SER A 173 8.66 -3.41 -1.65
N PHE A 174 8.98 -3.44 -2.93
CA PHE A 174 9.32 -4.66 -3.67
C PHE A 174 10.84 -4.97 -3.68
N GLY A 175 11.68 -4.18 -2.99
CA GLY A 175 13.11 -4.43 -2.89
C GLY A 175 13.96 -3.77 -3.97
N ASN A 176 15.19 -4.25 -4.11
CA ASN A 176 16.17 -3.77 -5.08
C ASN A 176 17.04 -4.90 -5.61
N GLU A 177 17.76 -4.62 -6.72
CA GLU A 177 18.59 -5.62 -7.40
C GLU A 177 19.80 -6.06 -6.59
N ALA A 178 20.46 -5.14 -5.88
CA ALA A 178 21.66 -5.47 -5.10
C ALA A 178 21.37 -6.50 -3.99
N ASP A 179 20.28 -6.28 -3.25
CA ASP A 179 19.83 -7.24 -2.23
C ASP A 179 19.37 -8.56 -2.87
N LEU A 180 18.67 -8.50 -4.02
CA LEU A 180 18.21 -9.70 -4.72
C LEU A 180 19.36 -10.61 -5.13
N GLN A 181 20.49 -10.07 -5.59
CA GLN A 181 21.68 -10.85 -5.95
C GLN A 181 22.21 -11.68 -4.79
N ALA A 182 22.20 -11.13 -3.58
CA ALA A 182 22.72 -11.79 -2.38
C ALA A 182 21.80 -12.91 -1.84
N ILE A 183 20.52 -12.96 -2.24
CA ILE A 183 19.58 -13.97 -1.74
C ILE A 183 19.83 -15.33 -2.40
N THR A 184 19.94 -16.38 -1.57
CA THR A 184 20.04 -17.78 -1.95
C THR A 184 18.77 -18.55 -1.56
N ALA A 185 18.53 -19.72 -2.16
CA ALA A 185 17.42 -20.60 -1.80
C ALA A 185 17.41 -20.99 -0.31
N SER A 186 18.60 -21.16 0.28
CA SER A 186 18.76 -21.48 1.72
C SER A 186 18.50 -20.26 2.60
N SER A 187 19.08 -19.09 2.26
CA SER A 187 18.86 -17.88 3.07
C SER A 187 17.40 -17.42 3.03
N LEU A 188 16.71 -17.58 1.89
CA LEU A 188 15.29 -17.29 1.77
C LEU A 188 14.44 -18.26 2.59
N TYR A 189 14.81 -19.54 2.65
CA TYR A 189 14.11 -20.51 3.50
C TYR A 189 14.29 -20.20 4.99
N THR A 190 15.50 -19.84 5.42
CA THR A 190 15.73 -19.38 6.79
C THR A 190 14.86 -18.16 7.13
N TYR A 191 14.79 -17.19 6.23
CA TYR A 191 13.94 -16.02 6.40
C TYR A 191 12.43 -16.38 6.46
N TYR A 192 11.97 -17.27 5.58
CA TYR A 192 10.59 -17.78 5.61
C TYR A 192 10.23 -18.38 6.99
N GLN A 193 11.10 -19.19 7.56
CA GLN A 193 10.89 -19.76 8.90
C GLN A 193 10.83 -18.67 9.97
N GLN A 194 11.70 -17.67 9.88
CA GLN A 194 11.70 -16.52 10.79
C GLN A 194 10.39 -15.72 10.67
N MET A 195 9.93 -15.41 9.45
CA MET A 195 8.68 -14.71 9.20
C MET A 195 7.49 -15.45 9.83
N LEU A 196 7.37 -16.75 9.60
CA LEU A 196 6.28 -17.56 10.17
C LEU A 196 6.29 -17.61 11.70
N ALA A 197 7.48 -17.56 12.32
CA ALA A 197 7.65 -17.66 13.76
C ALA A 197 7.51 -16.32 14.49
N GLN A 198 7.89 -15.19 13.86
CA GLN A 198 8.11 -13.92 14.55
C GLN A 198 7.14 -12.81 14.15
N ASP A 199 6.67 -12.78 12.88
CA ASP A 199 5.81 -11.70 12.42
C ASP A 199 4.48 -11.70 13.16
N GLN A 200 3.96 -10.53 13.54
CA GLN A 200 2.58 -10.39 14.00
C GLN A 200 1.62 -10.82 12.90
N VAL A 201 0.55 -11.53 13.25
CA VAL A 201 -0.41 -12.00 12.25
C VAL A 201 -1.80 -11.42 12.51
N ALA A 202 -2.31 -10.72 11.51
CA ALA A 202 -3.65 -10.20 11.47
C ALA A 202 -4.47 -10.96 10.41
N ILE A 203 -5.42 -11.77 10.85
CA ILE A 203 -6.31 -12.53 9.96
C ILE A 203 -7.65 -11.79 9.86
N THR A 204 -8.11 -11.57 8.65
CA THR A 204 -9.44 -10.99 8.40
C THR A 204 -10.22 -11.92 7.47
N VAL A 205 -11.44 -12.31 7.86
CA VAL A 205 -12.37 -13.05 7.03
C VAL A 205 -13.63 -12.22 6.83
N LEU A 206 -13.95 -11.90 5.59
CA LEU A 206 -15.10 -11.07 5.22
C LEU A 206 -16.02 -11.87 4.28
N GLY A 207 -17.30 -11.95 4.61
CA GLY A 207 -18.31 -12.62 3.79
C GLY A 207 -19.50 -13.08 4.60
N ASP A 208 -20.40 -13.83 3.97
CA ASP A 208 -21.57 -14.44 4.62
C ASP A 208 -21.16 -15.76 5.25
N VAL A 209 -20.52 -15.67 6.39
CA VAL A 209 -19.90 -16.79 7.11
C VAL A 209 -20.30 -16.81 8.58
N ASP A 210 -20.31 -17.99 9.18
CA ASP A 210 -20.45 -18.15 10.61
C ASP A 210 -19.09 -17.95 11.30
N ALA A 211 -19.07 -17.06 12.30
CA ALA A 211 -17.83 -16.69 12.98
C ALA A 211 -17.24 -17.82 13.83
N GLU A 212 -18.07 -18.71 14.39
CA GLU A 212 -17.60 -19.83 15.19
C GLU A 212 -16.97 -20.89 14.28
N GLN A 213 -17.63 -21.19 13.15
CA GLN A 213 -17.09 -22.10 12.14
C GLN A 213 -15.74 -21.60 11.61
N VAL A 214 -15.65 -20.32 11.22
CA VAL A 214 -14.40 -19.71 10.74
C VAL A 214 -13.31 -19.80 11.82
N THR A 215 -13.65 -19.50 13.06
CA THR A 215 -12.71 -19.57 14.18
C THR A 215 -12.19 -21.00 14.38
N ALA A 216 -13.06 -21.99 14.35
CA ALA A 216 -12.65 -23.40 14.48
C ALA A 216 -11.68 -23.81 13.37
N LEU A 217 -11.98 -23.48 12.11
CA LEU A 217 -11.13 -23.80 10.95
C LEU A 217 -9.75 -23.12 11.03
N LEU A 218 -9.68 -21.89 11.54
CA LEU A 218 -8.43 -21.12 11.62
C LEU A 218 -7.58 -21.46 12.85
N THR A 219 -8.18 -22.03 13.90
CA THR A 219 -7.43 -22.51 15.08
C THR A 219 -6.50 -23.67 14.72
N ASP A 220 -6.77 -24.41 13.65
CA ASP A 220 -5.94 -25.51 13.15
C ASP A 220 -4.71 -25.03 12.36
N LEU A 221 -4.56 -23.72 12.11
CA LEU A 221 -3.35 -23.18 11.49
C LEU A 221 -2.18 -23.26 12.48
N PRO A 222 -0.95 -23.63 12.04
CA PRO A 222 0.19 -23.76 12.92
C PRO A 222 0.80 -22.39 13.27
N LEU A 223 -0.02 -21.53 13.86
CA LEU A 223 0.32 -20.19 14.32
C LEU A 223 0.58 -20.22 15.83
N THR A 224 1.83 -19.99 16.22
CA THR A 224 2.25 -19.97 17.63
C THR A 224 2.25 -18.55 18.20
N ALA A 225 2.33 -18.41 19.52
CA ALA A 225 2.48 -17.12 20.17
C ALA A 225 3.77 -16.39 19.73
N ARG A 226 3.69 -15.08 19.58
CA ARG A 226 4.77 -14.18 19.17
C ARG A 226 4.97 -13.06 20.17
N THR A 227 6.20 -12.55 20.27
CA THR A 227 6.47 -11.35 21.04
C THR A 227 5.81 -10.14 20.36
N ALA A 228 5.12 -9.31 21.13
CA ALA A 228 4.53 -8.08 20.60
C ALA A 228 5.64 -7.17 20.05
N ASP A 229 5.43 -6.64 18.85
CA ASP A 229 6.29 -5.62 18.28
C ASP A 229 5.93 -4.25 18.87
N THR A 230 6.94 -3.51 19.31
CA THR A 230 6.80 -2.16 19.88
C THR A 230 7.26 -1.07 18.91
N THR A 231 7.47 -1.39 17.65
CA THR A 231 7.89 -0.42 16.62
C THR A 231 6.85 0.69 16.48
N ASP A 232 7.31 1.95 16.57
CA ASP A 232 6.44 3.10 16.24
C ASP A 232 5.98 2.97 14.79
N LEU A 233 4.67 2.90 14.58
CA LEU A 233 4.07 2.71 13.27
C LEU A 233 4.35 3.87 12.32
N PHE A 234 4.34 5.10 12.84
CA PHE A 234 4.46 6.31 12.02
C PHE A 234 5.92 6.69 11.79
N TYR A 235 6.32 6.75 10.52
CA TYR A 235 7.63 7.26 10.20
C TYR A 235 7.66 8.79 10.30
N GLN A 236 8.54 9.30 11.15
CA GLN A 236 8.76 10.73 11.32
C GLN A 236 10.00 11.15 10.53
N GLN A 237 9.77 11.88 9.44
CA GLN A 237 10.86 12.43 8.63
C GLN A 237 11.63 13.49 9.41
N PRO A 238 12.94 13.36 9.58
CA PRO A 238 13.77 14.40 10.18
C PRO A 238 13.63 15.73 9.41
N ALA A 239 13.64 16.84 10.14
CA ALA A 239 13.63 18.16 9.52
C ALA A 239 14.86 18.32 8.61
N ILE A 240 14.64 18.84 7.40
CA ILE A 240 15.71 19.13 6.44
C ILE A 240 15.94 20.65 6.45
N SER A 241 17.21 21.08 6.46
CA SER A 241 17.60 22.49 6.50
C SER A 241 17.41 23.20 5.16
N SER A 242 17.40 22.46 4.05
CA SER A 242 17.26 22.98 2.69
C SER A 242 16.57 21.98 1.78
N VAL A 243 15.82 22.47 0.79
CA VAL A 243 15.23 21.65 -0.26
C VAL A 243 16.34 20.95 -1.04
N VAL A 244 16.18 19.62 -1.24
CA VAL A 244 17.12 18.84 -2.04
C VAL A 244 16.53 18.68 -3.44
N GLU A 245 17.30 19.07 -4.46
CA GLU A 245 16.89 18.95 -5.85
C GLU A 245 17.83 18.02 -6.62
N LYS A 246 17.26 17.20 -7.51
CA LYS A 246 18.01 16.34 -8.43
C LYS A 246 17.35 16.38 -9.80
N THR A 247 18.20 16.54 -10.85
CA THR A 247 17.79 16.41 -12.25
C THR A 247 18.54 15.24 -12.87
N ASP A 248 17.81 14.34 -13.51
CA ASP A 248 18.37 13.27 -14.33
C ASP A 248 17.97 13.47 -15.80
N ILE A 249 18.92 13.19 -16.70
CA ILE A 249 18.71 13.27 -18.13
C ILE A 249 18.66 11.85 -18.69
N GLN A 250 17.53 11.47 -19.27
CA GLN A 250 17.32 10.16 -19.90
C GLN A 250 16.39 10.31 -21.11
N PRO A 251 16.48 9.43 -22.11
CA PRO A 251 15.52 9.42 -23.20
C PRO A 251 14.09 9.29 -22.68
N THR A 252 13.27 10.30 -22.89
CA THR A 252 11.86 10.31 -22.53
C THR A 252 11.08 11.25 -23.45
N ASN A 253 9.86 10.85 -23.82
CA ASN A 253 8.96 11.69 -24.62
C ASN A 253 8.25 12.76 -23.77
N GLN A 254 8.29 12.63 -22.45
CA GLN A 254 7.62 13.52 -21.53
C GLN A 254 8.44 13.64 -20.25
N ALA A 255 8.84 14.84 -19.90
CA ALA A 255 9.53 15.11 -18.65
C ALA A 255 8.63 14.84 -17.43
N LYS A 256 9.23 14.42 -16.32
CA LYS A 256 8.55 14.15 -15.05
C LYS A 256 9.09 15.09 -13.98
N LEU A 257 8.20 15.88 -13.40
CA LEU A 257 8.52 16.74 -12.26
C LEU A 257 7.74 16.25 -11.06
N ASN A 258 8.45 15.71 -10.07
CA ASN A 258 7.89 15.20 -8.84
C ASN A 258 8.42 15.98 -7.64
N LEU A 259 7.54 16.33 -6.70
CA LEU A 259 7.89 17.08 -5.50
C LEU A 259 7.43 16.31 -4.25
N ALA A 260 8.20 16.39 -3.17
CA ALA A 260 7.86 15.80 -1.87
C ALA A 260 7.82 16.87 -0.79
N TYR A 261 6.74 16.88 -0.05
CA TYR A 261 6.49 17.79 1.07
C TYR A 261 6.35 17.02 2.36
N GLN A 262 7.00 17.47 3.40
CA GLN A 262 6.79 16.97 4.77
C GLN A 262 5.57 17.62 5.39
N VAL A 263 4.82 16.84 6.15
CA VAL A 263 3.73 17.29 7.01
C VAL A 263 3.80 16.58 8.36
N PRO A 264 3.61 17.29 9.50
CA PRO A 264 3.68 16.71 10.84
C PRO A 264 2.31 16.15 11.29
N THR A 265 1.55 15.55 10.37
CA THR A 265 0.21 15.03 10.63
C THR A 265 0.16 13.58 10.14
N TYR A 266 -0.35 12.70 11.01
CA TYR A 266 -0.40 11.27 10.73
C TYR A 266 -1.83 10.74 10.78
N TYR A 267 -2.02 9.50 10.37
CA TYR A 267 -3.33 8.87 10.21
C TYR A 267 -4.11 8.88 11.52
N TYR A 268 -5.30 9.48 11.52
CA TYR A 268 -6.19 9.67 12.66
C TYR A 268 -5.59 10.41 13.88
N GLN A 269 -4.49 11.11 13.71
CA GLN A 269 -3.99 12.07 14.70
C GLN A 269 -4.68 13.45 14.55
N PRO A 270 -4.51 14.37 15.50
CA PRO A 270 -5.05 15.72 15.36
C PRO A 270 -4.74 16.35 14.00
N ASN A 271 -5.71 17.04 13.41
CA ASN A 271 -5.65 17.66 12.06
C ASN A 271 -5.63 16.69 10.88
N TYR A 272 -5.79 15.37 11.08
CA TYR A 272 -5.79 14.40 9.98
C TYR A 272 -6.84 14.74 8.91
N TYR A 273 -8.10 14.99 9.31
CA TYR A 273 -9.17 15.32 8.36
C TYR A 273 -8.93 16.68 7.68
N ALA A 274 -8.36 17.65 8.40
CA ALA A 274 -8.02 18.95 7.84
C ALA A 274 -6.92 18.83 6.76
N LEU A 275 -5.90 17.99 6.99
CA LEU A 275 -4.85 17.75 6.01
C LEU A 275 -5.33 16.90 4.84
N LEU A 276 -6.22 15.93 5.07
CA LEU A 276 -6.88 15.17 4.01
C LEU A 276 -7.66 16.11 3.07
N MET A 277 -8.42 17.06 3.64
CA MET A 277 -9.12 18.11 2.89
C MET A 277 -8.13 19.04 2.17
N ALA A 278 -7.05 19.49 2.84
CA ALA A 278 -6.03 20.33 2.24
C ALA A 278 -5.39 19.64 1.00
N ASN A 279 -5.03 18.36 1.11
CA ASN A 279 -4.54 17.59 -0.03
C ASN A 279 -5.60 17.45 -1.14
N GLY A 280 -6.87 17.21 -0.79
CA GLY A 280 -7.98 17.15 -1.75
C GLY A 280 -8.11 18.43 -2.59
N ILE A 281 -8.03 19.60 -1.93
CA ILE A 281 -8.08 20.92 -2.58
C ILE A 281 -6.79 21.17 -3.38
N PHE A 282 -5.62 20.80 -2.86
CA PHE A 282 -4.33 21.05 -3.51
C PHE A 282 -4.19 20.30 -4.83
N GLY A 283 -4.26 18.98 -4.80
CA GLY A 283 -4.03 18.13 -5.99
C GLY A 283 -4.67 16.74 -5.92
N GLY A 284 -5.39 16.42 -4.84
CA GLY A 284 -5.97 15.09 -4.59
C GLY A 284 -7.33 14.85 -5.23
N SER A 285 -7.87 15.80 -5.98
CA SER A 285 -9.17 15.66 -6.64
C SER A 285 -9.15 16.17 -8.08
N PRO A 286 -10.09 15.75 -8.93
CA PRO A 286 -10.21 16.24 -10.32
C PRO A 286 -10.51 17.73 -10.45
N MET A 287 -10.97 18.38 -9.37
CA MET A 287 -11.28 19.83 -9.33
C MET A 287 -10.23 20.62 -8.57
N SER A 288 -9.12 19.98 -8.20
CA SER A 288 -8.07 20.56 -7.37
C SER A 288 -7.35 21.74 -8.03
N LEU A 289 -6.69 22.56 -7.20
CA LEU A 289 -5.92 23.72 -7.65
C LEU A 289 -4.83 23.31 -8.65
N LEU A 290 -4.13 22.19 -8.43
CA LEU A 290 -3.10 21.72 -9.36
C LEU A 290 -3.71 21.29 -10.69
N PHE A 291 -4.78 20.50 -10.65
CA PHE A 291 -5.42 20.04 -11.89
C PHE A 291 -5.93 21.24 -12.72
N THR A 292 -6.68 22.14 -12.09
CA THR A 292 -7.27 23.29 -12.77
C THR A 292 -6.22 24.27 -13.29
N ASN A 293 -5.17 24.58 -12.50
CA ASN A 293 -4.26 25.67 -12.89
C ASN A 293 -3.04 25.21 -13.69
N VAL A 294 -2.54 23.97 -13.49
CA VAL A 294 -1.40 23.44 -14.25
C VAL A 294 -1.85 22.77 -15.55
N ARG A 295 -2.92 21.94 -15.47
CA ARG A 295 -3.39 21.16 -16.62
C ARG A 295 -4.38 21.94 -17.48
N GLU A 296 -5.49 22.43 -16.90
CA GLU A 296 -6.58 23.02 -17.71
C GLU A 296 -6.27 24.42 -18.16
N ARG A 297 -5.96 25.35 -17.24
CA ARG A 297 -5.76 26.77 -17.58
C ARG A 297 -4.43 27.03 -18.27
N ALA A 298 -3.35 26.52 -17.73
CA ALA A 298 -2.03 26.74 -18.31
C ALA A 298 -1.70 25.79 -19.46
N SER A 299 -2.38 24.64 -19.54
CA SER A 299 -2.11 23.57 -20.53
C SER A 299 -0.64 23.11 -20.54
N LEU A 300 0.02 23.13 -19.38
CA LEU A 300 1.45 22.83 -19.25
C LEU A 300 1.72 21.37 -18.83
N ALA A 301 0.69 20.65 -18.42
CA ALA A 301 0.85 19.26 -17.96
C ALA A 301 -0.27 18.37 -18.50
N TYR A 302 0.05 17.12 -18.77
CA TYR A 302 -0.92 16.07 -19.09
C TYR A 302 -1.66 15.58 -17.85
N TYR A 303 -0.99 15.62 -16.71
CA TYR A 303 -1.54 15.37 -15.39
C TYR A 303 -0.79 16.20 -14.34
N ALA A 304 -1.50 16.60 -13.31
CA ALA A 304 -0.96 17.22 -12.11
C ALA A 304 -1.80 16.79 -10.93
N SER A 305 -1.22 16.05 -10.01
CA SER A 305 -1.93 15.50 -8.85
C SER A 305 -1.07 15.46 -7.61
N SER A 306 -1.70 15.42 -6.43
CA SER A 306 -1.03 15.18 -5.17
C SER A 306 -1.61 13.96 -4.44
N SER A 307 -0.78 13.31 -3.65
CA SER A 307 -1.15 12.18 -2.80
C SER A 307 -0.59 12.37 -1.40
N TYR A 308 -1.39 12.10 -0.38
CA TYR A 308 -1.02 12.16 1.03
C TYR A 308 -0.82 10.77 1.62
N ASP A 309 0.40 10.49 2.06
CA ASP A 309 0.75 9.30 2.85
C ASP A 309 0.77 9.66 4.33
N ALA A 310 -0.31 9.36 5.00
CA ALA A 310 -0.49 9.68 6.42
C ALA A 310 0.30 8.77 7.37
N PHE A 311 0.89 7.67 6.90
CA PHE A 311 1.79 6.84 7.71
C PHE A 311 3.22 7.39 7.74
N ARG A 312 3.58 8.23 6.76
CA ARG A 312 4.92 8.80 6.63
C ARG A 312 4.95 10.33 6.71
N GLY A 313 3.81 10.98 6.96
CA GLY A 313 3.71 12.43 6.99
C GLY A 313 4.23 13.08 5.70
N LEU A 314 3.82 12.54 4.54
CA LEU A 314 4.35 12.87 3.23
C LEU A 314 3.24 13.25 2.26
N ILE A 315 3.35 14.41 1.62
CA ILE A 315 2.58 14.72 0.40
C ILE A 315 3.53 14.67 -0.79
N THR A 316 3.16 13.93 -1.82
CA THR A 316 3.88 13.92 -3.11
C THR A 316 3.05 14.61 -4.17
N VAL A 317 3.68 15.44 -5.00
CA VAL A 317 3.10 15.99 -6.23
C VAL A 317 3.77 15.32 -7.41
N GLN A 318 2.99 14.92 -8.41
CA GLN A 318 3.46 14.31 -9.63
C GLN A 318 2.90 15.03 -10.84
N THR A 319 3.76 15.33 -11.82
CA THR A 319 3.37 15.96 -13.08
C THR A 319 4.10 15.37 -14.27
N GLY A 320 3.41 15.33 -15.42
CA GLY A 320 4.01 15.02 -16.72
C GLY A 320 3.96 16.27 -17.63
N ILE A 321 5.11 16.83 -17.96
CA ILE A 321 5.25 18.16 -18.57
C ILE A 321 6.15 18.13 -19.81
N ASP A 322 6.15 19.23 -20.56
CA ASP A 322 7.25 19.56 -21.46
C ASP A 322 8.44 20.10 -20.65
N ALA A 323 9.63 19.63 -20.97
CA ALA A 323 10.86 20.01 -20.26
C ALA A 323 11.11 21.53 -20.23
N ALA A 324 10.79 22.22 -21.32
CA ALA A 324 10.95 23.68 -21.43
C ALA A 324 10.10 24.44 -20.38
N ASN A 325 9.02 23.85 -19.89
CA ASN A 325 8.06 24.47 -18.99
C ASN A 325 8.35 24.21 -17.50
N VAL A 326 9.44 23.54 -17.15
CA VAL A 326 9.73 23.11 -15.75
C VAL A 326 9.72 24.27 -14.76
N ALA A 327 10.34 25.40 -15.10
CA ALA A 327 10.40 26.57 -14.22
C ALA A 327 8.99 27.16 -13.97
N GLN A 328 8.19 27.29 -15.02
CA GLN A 328 6.84 27.80 -14.94
C GLN A 328 5.92 26.86 -14.14
N VAL A 329 6.01 25.55 -14.36
CA VAL A 329 5.22 24.57 -13.61
C VAL A 329 5.60 24.56 -12.13
N LYS A 330 6.91 24.60 -11.78
CA LYS A 330 7.36 24.75 -10.38
C LYS A 330 6.76 26.01 -9.73
N GLN A 331 6.77 27.13 -10.44
CA GLN A 331 6.20 28.39 -9.95
C GLN A 331 4.68 28.27 -9.74
N ILE A 332 3.94 27.67 -10.66
CA ILE A 332 2.49 27.48 -10.51
C ILE A 332 2.21 26.59 -9.30
N ILE A 333 2.91 25.46 -9.15
CA ILE A 333 2.72 24.55 -8.00
C ILE A 333 2.96 25.31 -6.69
N ALA A 334 4.03 26.11 -6.59
CA ALA A 334 4.33 26.92 -5.42
C ALA A 334 3.23 27.96 -5.15
N THR A 335 2.73 28.63 -6.19
CA THR A 335 1.62 29.58 -6.09
C THR A 335 0.34 28.91 -5.61
N GLN A 336 -0.01 27.71 -6.12
CA GLN A 336 -1.20 26.99 -5.67
C GLN A 336 -1.10 26.56 -4.20
N LEU A 337 0.09 26.17 -3.74
CA LEU A 337 0.29 25.88 -2.32
C LEU A 337 0.13 27.16 -1.46
N ALA A 338 0.69 28.29 -1.91
CA ALA A 338 0.52 29.57 -1.22
C ALA A 338 -0.94 30.03 -1.19
N THR A 339 -1.68 29.89 -2.29
CA THR A 339 -3.13 30.12 -2.38
C THR A 339 -3.92 29.28 -1.34
N LEU A 340 -3.58 27.99 -1.22
CA LEU A 340 -4.18 27.10 -0.22
C LEU A 340 -3.84 27.56 1.21
N GLN A 341 -2.58 27.90 1.48
CA GLN A 341 -2.08 28.36 2.78
C GLN A 341 -2.65 29.73 3.19
N ALA A 342 -2.98 30.58 2.23
CA ALA A 342 -3.65 31.86 2.46
C ALA A 342 -5.19 31.73 2.60
N GLY A 343 -5.75 30.54 2.30
CA GLY A 343 -7.18 30.33 2.28
C GLY A 343 -7.89 30.98 1.08
N GLU A 344 -7.19 31.26 0.00
CA GLU A 344 -7.72 31.91 -1.20
C GLU A 344 -8.37 30.90 -2.15
N PHE A 345 -9.15 29.97 -1.63
CA PHE A 345 -9.97 29.02 -2.40
C PHE A 345 -11.45 29.24 -2.12
N SER A 346 -12.29 28.94 -3.10
CA SER A 346 -13.73 29.19 -3.01
C SER A 346 -14.44 28.21 -2.06
N ASN A 347 -15.57 28.64 -1.50
CA ASN A 347 -16.46 27.78 -0.74
C ASN A 347 -17.04 26.64 -1.61
N GLU A 348 -17.18 26.89 -2.91
CA GLU A 348 -17.63 25.88 -3.87
C GLU A 348 -16.61 24.75 -3.99
N LEU A 349 -15.31 25.07 -4.17
CA LEU A 349 -14.23 24.07 -4.22
C LEU A 349 -14.15 23.27 -2.91
N LEU A 350 -14.33 23.93 -1.76
CA LEU A 350 -14.41 23.25 -0.47
C LEU A 350 -15.59 22.27 -0.42
N ALA A 351 -16.79 22.70 -0.84
CA ALA A 351 -17.97 21.84 -0.84
C ALA A 351 -17.81 20.65 -1.80
N GLN A 352 -17.29 20.88 -3.01
CA GLN A 352 -16.98 19.83 -3.98
C GLN A 352 -15.96 18.83 -3.45
N THR A 353 -14.90 19.30 -2.79
CA THR A 353 -13.88 18.42 -2.19
C THR A 353 -14.47 17.56 -1.09
N LYS A 354 -15.31 18.12 -0.19
CA LYS A 354 -16.05 17.37 0.83
C LYS A 354 -16.92 16.27 0.19
N ALA A 355 -17.68 16.62 -0.84
CA ALA A 355 -18.52 15.67 -1.55
C ALA A 355 -17.70 14.55 -2.21
N THR A 356 -16.58 14.89 -2.84
CA THR A 356 -15.68 13.93 -3.50
C THR A 356 -15.08 12.94 -2.50
N LEU A 357 -14.50 13.42 -1.39
CA LEU A 357 -13.90 12.56 -0.38
C LEU A 357 -14.94 11.68 0.33
N LYS A 358 -16.13 12.24 0.64
CA LYS A 358 -17.26 11.47 1.14
C LYS A 358 -17.67 10.37 0.17
N ASN A 359 -17.81 10.68 -1.12
CA ASN A 359 -18.18 9.70 -2.13
C ASN A 359 -17.11 8.61 -2.29
N GLN A 360 -15.84 8.97 -2.31
CA GLN A 360 -14.73 7.99 -2.36
C GLN A 360 -14.78 7.02 -1.18
N TYR A 361 -15.04 7.52 0.03
CA TYR A 361 -15.18 6.68 1.21
C TYR A 361 -16.38 5.74 1.08
N ILE A 362 -17.57 6.26 0.75
CA ILE A 362 -18.79 5.46 0.62
C ILE A 362 -18.63 4.38 -0.48
N THR A 363 -18.10 4.76 -1.65
CA THR A 363 -17.88 3.82 -2.76
C THR A 363 -16.86 2.75 -2.38
N GLY A 364 -15.88 3.11 -1.55
CA GLY A 364 -14.91 2.14 -0.99
C GLY A 364 -15.60 1.03 -0.19
N LEU A 365 -16.69 1.32 0.52
CA LEU A 365 -17.42 0.33 1.31
C LEU A 365 -18.06 -0.78 0.46
N ASP A 366 -18.20 -0.58 -0.84
CA ASP A 366 -18.67 -1.60 -1.79
C ASP A 366 -17.54 -2.55 -2.26
N SER A 367 -16.32 -2.37 -1.76
CA SER A 367 -15.18 -3.20 -2.08
C SER A 367 -14.74 -4.09 -0.92
N ALA A 368 -14.79 -5.41 -1.12
CA ALA A 368 -14.27 -6.37 -0.13
C ALA A 368 -12.78 -6.14 0.17
N GLY A 369 -12.00 -5.72 -0.84
CA GLY A 369 -10.59 -5.36 -0.68
C GLY A 369 -10.39 -4.13 0.19
N TYR A 370 -11.20 -3.10 0.01
CA TYR A 370 -11.17 -1.90 0.84
C TYR A 370 -11.53 -2.21 2.29
N LEU A 371 -12.63 -2.95 2.54
CA LEU A 371 -13.07 -3.31 3.89
C LEU A 371 -12.02 -4.12 4.65
N THR A 372 -11.40 -5.12 4.01
CA THR A 372 -10.33 -5.91 4.66
C THR A 372 -9.04 -5.09 4.87
N SER A 373 -8.73 -4.13 3.99
CA SER A 373 -7.62 -3.19 4.18
C SER A 373 -7.89 -2.21 5.31
N GLN A 374 -9.12 -1.71 5.44
CA GLN A 374 -9.52 -0.86 6.57
C GLN A 374 -9.43 -1.60 7.90
N GLU A 375 -9.85 -2.88 7.97
CA GLU A 375 -9.70 -3.67 9.18
C GLU A 375 -8.22 -3.81 9.61
N LEU A 376 -7.31 -4.07 8.66
CA LEU A 376 -5.86 -4.06 8.96
C LEU A 376 -5.43 -2.71 9.53
N VAL A 377 -5.86 -1.62 8.92
CA VAL A 377 -5.52 -0.26 9.39
C VAL A 377 -6.08 0.00 10.79
N GLN A 378 -7.31 -0.45 11.09
CA GLN A 378 -7.90 -0.32 12.42
C GLN A 378 -7.16 -1.13 13.49
N GLN A 379 -6.59 -2.27 13.12
CA GLN A 379 -5.72 -3.03 14.03
C GLN A 379 -4.39 -2.31 14.30
N LEU A 380 -3.80 -1.70 13.27
CA LEU A 380 -2.56 -0.93 13.39
C LEU A 380 -2.77 0.45 14.07
N VAL A 381 -3.91 1.07 13.82
CA VAL A 381 -4.29 2.39 14.34
C VAL A 381 -5.70 2.31 14.96
N PRO A 382 -5.84 1.87 16.20
CA PRO A 382 -7.17 1.68 16.82
C PRO A 382 -8.06 2.92 16.80
N ALA A 383 -7.48 4.13 16.82
CA ALA A 383 -8.21 5.39 16.69
C ALA A 383 -8.98 5.52 15.34
N SER A 384 -8.62 4.73 14.33
CA SER A 384 -9.32 4.72 13.03
C SER A 384 -10.57 3.84 13.01
N ALA A 385 -10.86 3.12 14.10
CA ALA A 385 -12.05 2.28 14.23
C ALA A 385 -13.29 3.13 14.56
N VAL A 386 -13.67 4.00 13.62
CA VAL A 386 -14.84 4.89 13.74
C VAL A 386 -15.98 4.41 12.86
N ALA A 387 -17.22 4.71 13.27
CA ALA A 387 -18.40 4.42 12.45
C ALA A 387 -18.40 5.25 11.15
N THR A 388 -19.06 4.76 10.11
CA THR A 388 -19.18 5.45 8.82
C THR A 388 -19.76 6.86 8.99
N GLU A 389 -20.82 6.99 9.80
CA GLU A 389 -21.48 8.26 10.08
C GLU A 389 -20.55 9.23 10.77
N GLU A 390 -19.71 8.75 11.70
CA GLU A 390 -18.73 9.56 12.40
C GLU A 390 -17.60 10.01 11.47
N PHE A 391 -17.06 9.13 10.63
CA PHE A 391 -16.08 9.52 9.62
C PHE A 391 -16.62 10.65 8.73
N ILE A 392 -17.86 10.49 8.23
CA ILE A 392 -18.52 11.49 7.38
C ILE A 392 -18.76 12.79 8.15
N ALA A 393 -19.19 12.72 9.41
CA ALA A 393 -19.40 13.89 10.24
C ALA A 393 -18.09 14.65 10.48
N GLN A 394 -17.01 13.96 10.86
CA GLN A 394 -15.69 14.54 11.06
C GLN A 394 -15.16 15.22 9.79
N LEU A 395 -15.27 14.53 8.64
CA LEU A 395 -14.84 15.07 7.35
C LEU A 395 -15.64 16.32 6.94
N THR A 396 -16.95 16.30 7.12
CA THR A 396 -17.83 17.42 6.73
C THR A 396 -17.75 18.59 7.69
N ALA A 397 -17.42 18.38 8.96
CA ALA A 397 -17.25 19.41 9.97
C ALA A 397 -15.97 20.24 9.81
N VAL A 398 -14.99 19.77 9.01
CA VAL A 398 -13.73 20.50 8.79
C VAL A 398 -14.01 21.89 8.27
N THR A 399 -13.48 22.93 8.95
CA THR A 399 -13.65 24.33 8.55
C THR A 399 -12.51 24.80 7.63
N LYS A 400 -12.71 25.94 6.98
CA LYS A 400 -11.70 26.56 6.12
C LYS A 400 -10.45 26.94 6.93
N GLU A 401 -10.63 27.45 8.13
CA GLU A 401 -9.54 27.86 9.04
C GLU A 401 -8.68 26.65 9.43
N GLN A 402 -9.30 25.51 9.72
CA GLN A 402 -8.58 24.26 10.01
C GLN A 402 -7.76 23.76 8.81
N ILE A 403 -8.33 23.87 7.60
CA ILE A 403 -7.63 23.51 6.36
C ILE A 403 -6.41 24.41 6.15
N VAL A 404 -6.57 25.72 6.34
CA VAL A 404 -5.47 26.70 6.21
C VAL A 404 -4.38 26.40 7.24
N ALA A 405 -4.74 26.19 8.49
CA ALA A 405 -3.77 25.85 9.55
C ALA A 405 -3.00 24.54 9.23
N ALA A 406 -3.70 23.52 8.72
CA ALA A 406 -3.06 22.28 8.28
C ALA A 406 -2.16 22.51 7.05
N ALA A 407 -2.61 23.29 6.06
CA ALA A 407 -1.84 23.61 4.86
C ALA A 407 -0.55 24.38 5.17
N GLN A 408 -0.55 25.26 6.16
CA GLN A 408 0.63 26.03 6.60
C GLN A 408 1.75 25.13 7.13
N THR A 409 1.43 23.89 7.52
CA THR A 409 2.44 22.90 7.94
C THR A 409 3.12 22.19 6.77
N ILE A 410 2.61 22.30 5.55
CA ILE A 410 3.16 21.65 4.34
C ILE A 410 4.45 22.34 3.95
N LYS A 411 5.58 21.60 3.95
CA LYS A 411 6.91 22.11 3.68
C LYS A 411 7.60 21.32 2.57
N LEU A 412 7.94 21.96 1.45
CA LEU A 412 8.72 21.34 0.38
C LEU A 412 10.08 20.90 0.91
N GLN A 413 10.46 19.66 0.58
CA GLN A 413 11.74 19.09 1.02
C GLN A 413 12.57 18.48 -0.11
N ALA A 414 11.92 17.93 -1.15
CA ALA A 414 12.65 17.35 -2.27
C ALA A 414 11.94 17.64 -3.58
N VAL A 415 12.75 17.86 -4.64
CA VAL A 415 12.30 18.03 -6.02
C VAL A 415 13.12 17.10 -6.90
N TYR A 416 12.44 16.27 -7.68
CA TYR A 416 13.07 15.44 -8.67
C TYR A 416 12.53 15.78 -10.06
N PHE A 417 13.45 16.00 -11.00
CA PHE A 417 13.14 16.31 -12.38
C PHE A 417 13.82 15.31 -13.32
N LEU A 418 13.03 14.62 -14.14
CA LEU A 418 13.51 13.75 -15.21
C LEU A 418 13.20 14.40 -16.56
N SER A 419 14.22 14.59 -17.39
CA SER A 419 14.09 15.22 -18.69
C SER A 419 14.91 14.49 -19.75
N SER A 420 14.55 14.68 -21.02
CA SER A 420 15.39 14.28 -22.15
C SER A 420 16.41 15.36 -22.55
N GLN A 421 16.31 16.57 -21.97
CA GLN A 421 17.15 17.72 -22.26
C GLN A 421 17.58 18.39 -20.96
N GLU A 422 18.74 19.07 -20.96
CA GLU A 422 19.12 19.96 -19.86
C GLU A 422 18.08 21.08 -19.72
N ALA A 423 17.71 21.41 -18.48
CA ALA A 423 16.81 22.54 -18.24
C ALA A 423 17.43 23.83 -18.74
N GLY A 424 16.82 24.47 -19.72
CA GLY A 424 17.27 25.77 -20.25
C GLY A 424 18.02 25.72 -21.57
N LYS A 425 18.05 24.60 -22.27
CA LYS A 425 18.47 24.51 -23.68
C LYS A 425 17.29 24.26 -24.59
#